data_ca1765ac905f862b7dfd96282f9eaf3f
#
_entry.id   ca1765ac905f862b7dfd96282f9eaf3f
#
_cell.length_a   1.000
_cell.length_b   1.000
_cell.length_c   1.000
_cell.angle_alpha   90.00
_cell.angle_beta   90.00
_cell.angle_gamma   90.00
#
_symmetry.space_group_name_H-M   'P 1'
#
loop_
_entity.id
_entity.type
_entity.pdbx_description
1 polymer ?
#
loop_
_entity_poly.entity_id
_entity_poly.type
_entity_poly.pdbx_seq_one_letter_code
_entity_poly.pdbx_strand_id
1 'polypeptide(L)'
;MHSGKNILSAFSAAVFVLGLYAQPVAAATIEMDVNGLVCAFCAQGIEKKLRAFPATADVVVSLEKRLVALSTKGGADIGDEELRKALTDAGYTVKAIHREDESLDEVRRRIGAKP
;
A
#
# COMPACT_ATOMS: atom_id res chain seq x y z
N MET A 1 -37.76 -51.85 26.45
CA MET A 1 -37.46 -51.56 26.30
C MET A 1 -36.90 -50.75 25.85
N HIS A 2 -36.59 -50.16 25.61
CA HIS A 2 -36.12 -49.52 25.26
C HIS A 2 -35.56 -48.67 24.92
N SER A 3 -35.34 -48.25 24.88
CA SER A 3 -34.97 -47.76 24.68
C SER A 3 -34.38 -46.88 24.23
N GLY A 4 -34.08 -46.43 23.92
CA GLY A 4 -33.59 -45.77 23.41
C GLY A 4 -33.06 -44.95 23.17
N LYS A 5 -32.88 -44.57 23.08
CA LYS A 5 -32.41 -43.87 22.82
C LYS A 5 -31.71 -43.09 22.53
N ASN A 6 -31.40 -42.68 22.42
CA ASN A 6 -30.75 -42.11 22.29
C ASN A 6 -30.18 -41.45 21.64
N ILE A 7 -30.06 -40.96 21.20
CA ILE A 7 -29.70 -40.38 20.62
C ILE A 7 -29.09 -39.51 20.45
N LEU A 8 -28.69 -39.20 20.57
CA LEU A 8 -28.09 -38.48 20.42
C LEU A 8 -27.56 -37.80 19.85
N SER A 9 -27.49 -37.31 19.51
CA SER A 9 -27.21 -36.65 19.08
C SER A 9 -26.34 -35.93 18.96
N ALA A 10 -25.80 -35.83 18.64
CA ALA A 10 -24.81 -35.39 18.39
C ALA A 10 -24.61 -34.19 17.74
N PHE A 11 -24.54 -33.60 17.91
CA PHE A 11 -24.24 -32.62 17.39
C PHE A 11 -23.29 -32.03 17.24
N SER A 12 -22.72 -32.08 16.81
CA SER A 12 -21.89 -31.59 16.23
C SER A 12 -21.91 -30.29 16.01
N ALA A 13 -21.61 -29.72 16.67
CA ALA A 13 -21.31 -28.53 16.58
C ALA A 13 -20.35 -28.26 15.63
N ALA A 14 -20.64 -27.93 14.59
CA ALA A 14 -19.74 -27.52 13.71
C ALA A 14 -19.31 -26.21 14.10
N VAL A 15 -18.30 -26.22 14.64
CA VAL A 15 -17.73 -25.03 14.93
C VAL A 15 -17.21 -24.44 13.72
N PHE A 16 -17.83 -23.53 13.24
CA PHE A 16 -17.27 -22.76 12.27
C PHE A 16 -16.48 -21.78 12.88
N VAL A 17 -15.41 -22.11 13.01
CA VAL A 17 -14.48 -21.13 13.15
C VAL A 17 -14.39 -20.50 11.86
N LEU A 18 -15.17 -19.58 11.61
CA LEU A 18 -14.87 -18.70 10.67
C LEU A 18 -13.77 -17.98 11.10
N GLY A 19 -12.73 -18.43 10.73
CA GLY A 19 -11.56 -17.77 11.00
C GLY A 19 -11.65 -16.40 10.50
N LEU A 20 -11.70 -15.56 11.34
CA LEU A 20 -11.33 -14.34 11.10
C LEU A 20 -9.99 -14.37 10.63
N TYR A 21 -9.84 -14.44 9.40
CA TYR A 21 -8.57 -14.22 8.87
C TYR A 21 -8.38 -12.79 8.97
N ALA A 22 -7.76 -12.40 9.96
CA ALA A 22 -7.15 -11.16 9.95
C ALA A 22 -6.17 -11.26 8.82
N GLN A 23 -6.57 -10.93 7.68
CA GLN A 23 -5.64 -10.73 6.64
C GLN A 23 -4.81 -9.57 7.04
N PRO A 24 -3.53 -9.75 7.09
CA PRO A 24 -2.67 -8.63 7.29
C PRO A 24 -3.01 -7.68 6.16
N VAL A 25 -3.45 -6.53 6.50
CA VAL A 25 -3.65 -5.51 5.55
C VAL A 25 -2.27 -5.16 5.10
N ALA A 26 -1.86 -5.76 4.03
CA ALA A 26 -0.59 -5.44 3.46
C ALA A 26 -0.66 -3.97 3.14
N ALA A 27 0.26 -3.22 3.67
CA ALA A 27 0.35 -1.83 3.38
C ALA A 27 0.49 -1.72 1.88
N ALA A 28 -0.46 -1.12 1.25
CA ALA A 28 -0.42 -0.98 -0.20
C ALA A 28 0.67 0.01 -0.56
N THR A 29 1.44 -0.32 -1.55
CA THR A 29 2.46 0.57 -2.08
C THR A 29 1.94 1.17 -3.37
N ILE A 30 2.03 2.46 -3.49
CA ILE A 30 1.63 3.17 -4.70
C ILE A 30 2.90 3.62 -5.39
N GLU A 31 3.10 3.17 -6.62
CA GLU A 31 4.24 3.58 -7.43
C GLU A 31 3.78 4.52 -8.53
N MET A 32 4.56 5.55 -8.75
CA MET A 32 4.24 6.54 -9.78
C MET A 32 5.45 6.76 -10.65
N ASP A 33 5.25 6.69 -11.96
CA ASP A 33 6.27 7.06 -12.94
C ASP A 33 6.12 8.55 -13.18
N VAL A 34 7.19 9.30 -12.95
CA VAL A 34 7.12 10.76 -12.95
C VAL A 34 8.14 11.37 -13.89
N ASN A 35 7.69 12.28 -14.74
CA ASN A 35 8.58 13.05 -15.60
C ASN A 35 8.98 14.34 -14.89
N GLY A 36 10.19 14.78 -15.17
CA GLY A 36 10.71 16.03 -14.59
C GLY A 36 11.50 15.83 -13.33
N LEU A 37 11.65 14.59 -12.90
CA LEU A 37 12.35 14.30 -11.67
C LEU A 37 13.84 14.19 -11.97
N VAL A 38 14.55 15.30 -11.94
CA VAL A 38 15.93 15.36 -12.40
C VAL A 38 16.94 15.85 -11.36
N CYS A 39 16.54 16.22 -10.17
CA CYS A 39 17.48 16.67 -9.16
C CYS A 39 17.09 16.24 -7.76
N ALA A 40 18.10 16.09 -6.89
CA ALA A 40 17.87 15.66 -5.53
C ALA A 40 17.01 16.64 -4.72
N PHE A 41 17.17 17.92 -4.99
CA PHE A 41 16.37 18.93 -4.32
C PHE A 41 14.89 18.82 -4.70
N CYS A 42 14.65 18.49 -5.96
CA CYS A 42 13.29 18.29 -6.46
C CYS A 42 12.65 17.08 -5.77
N ALA A 43 13.43 16.03 -5.57
CA ALA A 43 12.97 14.84 -4.89
C ALA A 43 12.50 15.13 -3.46
N GLN A 44 13.22 16.00 -2.76
CA GLN A 44 12.86 16.41 -1.42
C GLN A 44 11.52 17.13 -1.41
N GLY A 45 11.25 17.96 -2.41
CA GLY A 45 9.99 18.67 -2.52
C GLY A 45 8.80 17.71 -2.72
N ILE A 46 8.99 16.71 -3.56
CA ILE A 46 7.98 15.68 -3.79
C ILE A 46 7.73 14.90 -2.50
N GLU A 47 8.80 14.48 -1.86
CA GLU A 47 8.71 13.72 -0.63
C GLU A 47 7.91 14.48 0.42
N LYS A 48 8.21 15.76 0.57
CA LYS A 48 7.52 16.60 1.52
C LYS A 48 6.02 16.71 1.20
N LYS A 49 5.69 16.89 -0.07
CA LYS A 49 4.29 16.99 -0.47
C LYS A 49 3.53 15.71 -0.21
N LEU A 50 4.14 14.58 -0.49
CA LEU A 50 3.47 13.31 -0.31
C LEU A 50 3.35 12.94 1.17
N ARG A 51 4.35 13.30 1.98
CA ARG A 51 4.26 13.08 3.42
C ARG A 51 3.20 13.94 4.09
N ALA A 52 2.75 14.99 3.43
CA ALA A 52 1.69 15.84 3.97
C ALA A 52 0.31 15.17 3.91
N PHE A 53 0.15 14.13 3.10
CA PHE A 53 -1.11 13.40 3.10
C PHE A 53 -1.20 12.55 4.37
N PRO A 54 -2.28 12.66 5.14
CA PRO A 54 -2.40 11.86 6.37
C PRO A 54 -2.32 10.36 6.15
N ALA A 55 -2.69 9.89 4.98
CA ALA A 55 -2.66 8.47 4.66
C ALA A 55 -1.27 7.93 4.36
N THR A 56 -0.29 8.79 4.15
CA THR A 56 1.06 8.36 3.79
C THR A 56 1.81 7.83 5.00
N ALA A 57 2.33 6.63 4.90
CA ALA A 57 3.19 6.05 5.93
C ALA A 57 4.66 6.34 5.66
N ASP A 58 5.09 6.20 4.43
CA ASP A 58 6.48 6.44 4.06
C ASP A 58 6.59 6.69 2.55
N VAL A 59 7.67 7.31 2.12
CA VAL A 59 7.89 7.69 0.73
C VAL A 59 9.32 7.36 0.31
N VAL A 60 9.47 6.94 -0.92
CA VAL A 60 10.78 6.72 -1.55
C VAL A 60 10.76 7.39 -2.91
N VAL A 61 11.83 8.08 -3.23
CA VAL A 61 11.98 8.71 -4.53
C VAL A 61 13.27 8.23 -5.18
N SER A 62 13.19 7.74 -6.40
CA SER A 62 14.36 7.34 -7.17
C SER A 62 14.50 8.24 -8.39
N LEU A 63 15.53 9.07 -8.41
CA LEU A 63 15.82 9.93 -9.55
C LEU A 63 16.24 9.10 -10.75
N GLU A 64 17.02 8.08 -10.48
CA GLU A 64 17.54 7.23 -11.54
C GLU A 64 16.44 6.52 -12.30
N LYS A 65 15.45 6.02 -11.58
CA LYS A 65 14.35 5.29 -12.18
C LYS A 65 13.16 6.18 -12.48
N ARG A 66 13.24 7.45 -12.11
CA ARG A 66 12.12 8.40 -12.25
C ARG A 66 10.86 7.86 -11.61
N LEU A 67 11.04 7.26 -10.45
CA LEU A 67 9.98 6.57 -9.74
C LEU A 67 9.75 7.20 -8.38
N VAL A 68 8.50 7.39 -8.04
CA VAL A 68 8.11 7.80 -6.71
C VAL A 68 7.21 6.70 -6.16
N ALA A 69 7.53 6.21 -4.99
CA ALA A 69 6.72 5.19 -4.35
C ALA A 69 6.37 5.62 -2.94
N LEU A 70 5.17 5.31 -2.51
CA LEU A 70 4.77 5.57 -1.15
C LEU A 70 3.98 4.40 -0.59
N SER A 71 4.08 4.22 0.71
CA SER A 71 3.23 3.26 1.39
C SER A 71 2.18 4.03 2.16
N THR A 72 1.01 3.43 2.29
CA THR A 72 -0.09 4.04 3.03
C THR A 72 -0.26 3.35 4.37
N LYS A 73 -0.84 4.07 5.32
CA LYS A 73 -1.14 3.52 6.64
C LYS A 73 -2.27 2.50 6.48
N GLY A 74 -2.28 1.51 7.35
CA GLY A 74 -3.17 0.38 7.27
C GLY A 74 -4.55 0.64 6.69
N GLY A 75 -4.81 0.10 5.52
CA GLY A 75 -6.10 0.21 4.87
C GLY A 75 -6.42 1.55 4.23
N ALA A 76 -5.56 2.56 4.40
CA ALA A 76 -5.81 3.86 3.80
C ALA A 76 -5.34 3.88 2.35
N ASP A 77 -5.88 4.77 1.58
CA ASP A 77 -5.47 4.95 0.19
C ASP A 77 -5.49 6.45 -0.14
N ILE A 78 -4.81 6.82 -1.20
CA ILE A 78 -4.83 8.17 -1.71
C ILE A 78 -5.29 8.08 -3.15
N GLY A 79 -6.28 8.84 -3.52
CA GLY A 79 -6.83 8.78 -4.87
C GLY A 79 -5.83 9.21 -5.93
N ASP A 80 -5.92 8.60 -7.09
CA ASP A 80 -5.04 8.90 -8.21
C ASP A 80 -5.09 10.39 -8.58
N GLU A 81 -6.26 10.97 -8.54
CA GLU A 81 -6.44 12.38 -8.88
C GLU A 81 -5.71 13.27 -7.89
N GLU A 82 -5.77 12.93 -6.61
CA GLU A 82 -5.07 13.69 -5.58
C GLU A 82 -3.58 13.62 -5.76
N LEU A 83 -3.07 12.43 -6.08
CA LEU A 83 -1.65 12.23 -6.32
C LEU A 83 -1.19 13.01 -7.55
N ARG A 84 -1.95 12.92 -8.63
CA ARG A 84 -1.63 13.65 -9.85
C ARG A 84 -1.62 15.16 -9.60
N LYS A 85 -2.61 15.63 -8.88
CA LYS A 85 -2.70 17.05 -8.59
C LYS A 85 -1.51 17.52 -7.76
N ALA A 86 -1.15 16.78 -6.73
CA ALA A 86 -0.04 17.14 -5.86
C ALA A 86 1.26 17.25 -6.63
N LEU A 87 1.52 16.30 -7.52
CA LEU A 87 2.76 16.30 -8.30
C LEU A 87 2.71 17.32 -9.43
N THR A 88 1.55 17.49 -10.06
CA THR A 88 1.39 18.51 -11.10
C THR A 88 1.58 19.91 -10.51
N ASP A 89 1.03 20.16 -9.33
CA ASP A 89 1.19 21.45 -8.66
C ASP A 89 2.65 21.71 -8.30
N ALA A 90 3.42 20.66 -8.12
CA ALA A 90 4.85 20.79 -7.87
C ALA A 90 5.69 20.92 -9.14
N GLY A 91 5.07 20.88 -10.31
CA GLY A 91 5.77 21.04 -11.58
C GLY A 91 6.16 19.75 -12.28
N TYR A 92 5.58 18.62 -11.89
CA TYR A 92 5.91 17.31 -12.46
C TYR A 92 4.72 16.72 -13.20
N THR A 93 5.00 15.77 -14.07
CA THR A 93 3.94 15.05 -14.79
C THR A 93 3.96 13.60 -14.36
N VAL A 94 2.84 13.12 -13.86
CA VAL A 94 2.70 11.72 -13.50
C VAL A 94 2.28 10.95 -14.74
N LYS A 95 3.12 10.03 -15.17
CA LYS A 95 2.84 9.24 -16.37
C LYS A 95 1.97 8.05 -16.08
N ALA A 96 2.16 7.42 -14.96
CA ALA A 96 1.40 6.22 -14.60
C ALA A 96 1.36 6.08 -13.09
N ILE A 97 0.32 5.49 -12.59
CA ILE A 97 0.16 5.18 -11.17
C ILE A 97 -0.19 3.70 -11.07
N HIS A 98 0.56 2.97 -10.26
CA HIS A 98 0.33 1.55 -10.04
C HIS A 98 0.21 1.26 -8.57
N ARG A 99 -0.64 0.36 -8.20
CA ARG A 99 -0.73 -0.12 -6.83
C ARG A 99 -0.17 -1.54 -6.78
N GLU A 100 0.81 -1.72 -5.90
CA GLU A 100 1.52 -2.98 -5.80
C GLU A 100 1.30 -3.63 -4.46
N ASP A 101 1.34 -4.95 -4.44
CA ASP A 101 1.26 -5.70 -3.19
C ASP A 101 2.60 -5.75 -2.47
N GLU A 102 3.63 -5.32 -3.14
CA GLU A 102 5.00 -5.32 -2.64
C GLU A 102 5.17 -4.25 -1.57
N SER A 103 5.95 -4.52 -0.55
CA SER A 103 6.21 -3.53 0.49
C SER A 103 7.15 -2.45 -0.02
N LEU A 104 7.17 -1.32 0.63
CA LEU A 104 8.06 -0.23 0.23
C LEU A 104 9.54 -0.63 0.39
N ASP A 105 9.84 -1.48 1.36
CA ASP A 105 11.21 -1.99 1.53
C ASP A 105 11.63 -2.86 0.34
N GLU A 106 10.71 -3.63 -0.19
CA GLU A 106 10.98 -4.41 -1.39
C GLU A 106 11.19 -3.52 -2.60
N VAL A 107 10.41 -2.46 -2.70
CA VAL A 107 10.61 -1.47 -3.76
C VAL A 107 12.00 -0.84 -3.64
N ARG A 108 12.40 -0.46 -2.43
CA ARG A 108 13.73 0.10 -2.21
C ARG A 108 14.82 -0.84 -2.68
N ARG A 109 14.70 -2.11 -2.37
CA ARG A 109 15.70 -3.12 -2.81
C ARG A 109 15.70 -3.27 -4.33
N ARG A 110 14.53 -3.29 -4.92
CA ARG A 110 14.39 -3.48 -6.36
C ARG A 110 14.98 -2.32 -7.16
N ILE A 111 14.82 -1.11 -6.67
CA ILE A 111 15.33 0.07 -7.37
C ILE A 111 16.72 0.49 -6.91
N GLY A 112 17.29 -0.24 -5.97
CA GLY A 112 18.63 0.09 -5.47
C GLY A 112 18.69 1.34 -4.59
N ALA A 113 17.57 1.79 -4.06
CA ALA A 113 17.56 2.95 -3.19
C ALA A 113 18.10 2.57 -1.81
N LYS A 114 18.89 3.44 -1.22
CA LYS A 114 19.38 3.18 0.12
C LYS A 114 18.33 3.58 1.13
N PRO A 115 18.27 2.89 2.24
CA PRO A 115 17.33 3.22 3.29
C PRO A 115 17.62 4.57 3.94
#